data_86a27f2902275a6aa8558116fe9d0a9b
#
_entry.id   86a27f2902275a6aa8558116fe9d0a9b
#
_cell.length_a   1.000
_cell.length_b   1.000
_cell.length_c   1.000
_cell.angle_alpha   90.00
_cell.angle_beta   90.00
_cell.angle_gamma   90.00
#
_symmetry.space_group_name_H-M   'P 1'
#
loop_
_entity.id
_entity.type
_entity.pdbx_description
1 polymer ?
#
loop_
_entity_poly.entity_id
_entity_poly.type
_entity_poly.pdbx_seq_one_letter_code
_entity_poly.pdbx_strand_id
1 'polypeptide(L)'
;QAGNIADIKTKLQKERMTAVAADFYSGALIALDSLQKMGFALTVNVYDSNGSVQGVKAISSSEALKNSQVIIGPFAPSAFNALSDVITDNNTAILAPLSNKNIDLRPNVFQTVPTIEVQQNSMISFVYQKYPDANIVLLSDAKSKDMNEKLQSSFLQAKSVDNVQGIQKALVKEATNIVFVSSDDVVFLSDAIRILYNTAGLGKKTPGYNIIMATLDKGDAYDHSSISNIALSGLKFTYPAANRYVGETNPFISKYFKTYKMSPSKYAFRGFDLTMDAVLRTS
;
A
#
# COMPACT_ATOMS: atom_id res chain seq x y z
N GLN A 1 -10.52 30.42 -12.50
CA GLN A 1 -11.95 30.17 -12.68
C GLN A 1 -12.34 29.13 -11.64
N ALA A 2 -13.09 29.53 -10.60
CA ALA A 2 -13.67 28.60 -9.63
C ALA A 2 -14.68 27.73 -10.39
N GLY A 3 -14.32 26.45 -10.62
CA GLY A 3 -15.27 25.49 -11.19
C GLY A 3 -16.46 25.32 -10.26
N ASN A 4 -17.63 25.09 -10.84
CA ASN A 4 -18.85 24.82 -10.09
C ASN A 4 -18.60 23.62 -9.14
N ILE A 5 -19.05 23.72 -7.89
CA ILE A 5 -18.90 22.67 -6.87
C ILE A 5 -19.41 21.31 -7.38
N ALA A 6 -20.47 21.30 -8.21
CA ALA A 6 -21.01 20.10 -8.86
C ALA A 6 -19.99 19.47 -9.83
N ASP A 7 -19.24 20.27 -10.59
CA ASP A 7 -18.22 19.78 -11.53
C ASP A 7 -17.03 19.20 -10.78
N ILE A 8 -16.60 19.85 -9.68
CA ILE A 8 -15.53 19.35 -8.80
C ILE A 8 -15.95 18.01 -8.19
N LYS A 9 -17.18 17.91 -7.65
CA LYS A 9 -17.69 16.67 -7.09
C LYS A 9 -17.75 15.54 -8.11
N THR A 10 -18.17 15.85 -9.34
CA THR A 10 -18.25 14.89 -10.45
C THR A 10 -16.84 14.42 -10.87
N LYS A 11 -15.84 15.33 -10.93
CA LYS A 11 -14.45 14.97 -11.20
C LYS A 11 -13.86 14.08 -10.11
N LEU A 12 -14.04 14.44 -8.84
CA LEU A 12 -13.57 13.62 -7.70
C LEU A 12 -14.17 12.21 -7.70
N GLN A 13 -15.41 12.06 -8.15
CA GLN A 13 -16.07 10.75 -8.25
C GLN A 13 -15.62 9.91 -9.46
N LYS A 14 -15.30 10.56 -10.58
CA LYS A 14 -14.93 9.88 -11.84
C LYS A 14 -13.43 9.68 -11.99
N GLU A 15 -12.61 10.55 -11.44
CA GLU A 15 -11.15 10.56 -11.59
C GLU A 15 -10.48 10.12 -10.30
N ARG A 16 -10.21 8.81 -10.17
CA ARG A 16 -9.56 8.22 -8.98
C ARG A 16 -8.29 8.97 -8.55
N MET A 17 -7.47 9.40 -9.50
CA MET A 17 -6.21 10.11 -9.19
C MET A 17 -6.46 11.51 -8.63
N THR A 18 -7.49 12.20 -9.06
CA THR A 18 -7.87 13.50 -8.52
C THR A 18 -8.31 13.38 -7.06
N ALA A 19 -9.09 12.34 -6.72
CA ALA A 19 -9.48 12.07 -5.35
C ALA A 19 -8.27 11.73 -4.46
N VAL A 20 -7.35 10.89 -4.96
CA VAL A 20 -6.09 10.55 -4.26
C VAL A 20 -5.24 11.80 -4.01
N ALA A 21 -5.12 12.68 -5.01
CA ALA A 21 -4.36 13.92 -4.87
C ALA A 21 -4.99 14.89 -3.85
N ALA A 22 -6.31 15.02 -3.86
CA ALA A 22 -7.03 15.86 -2.90
C ALA A 22 -6.87 15.34 -1.46
N ASP A 23 -6.98 14.02 -1.26
CA ASP A 23 -6.79 13.38 0.04
C ASP A 23 -5.34 13.55 0.55
N PHE A 24 -4.36 13.30 -0.31
CA PHE A 24 -2.95 13.50 0.03
C PHE A 24 -2.69 14.95 0.43
N TYR A 25 -3.16 15.89 -0.38
CA TYR A 25 -2.99 17.32 -0.13
C TYR A 25 -3.65 17.77 1.18
N SER A 26 -4.84 17.27 1.48
CA SER A 26 -5.53 17.60 2.75
C SER A 26 -4.72 17.11 3.97
N GLY A 27 -4.09 15.94 3.89
CA GLY A 27 -3.16 15.45 4.91
C GLY A 27 -1.92 16.33 5.05
N ALA A 28 -1.31 16.71 3.91
CA ALA A 28 -0.16 17.62 3.87
C ALA A 28 -0.47 18.98 4.50
N LEU A 29 -1.64 19.55 4.25
CA LEU A 29 -2.06 20.82 4.88
C LEU A 29 -2.12 20.73 6.41
N ILE A 30 -2.58 19.60 6.97
CA ILE A 30 -2.59 19.41 8.43
C ILE A 30 -1.15 19.26 8.96
N ALA A 31 -0.24 18.64 8.21
CA ALA A 31 1.17 18.58 8.58
C ALA A 31 1.79 19.98 8.61
N LEU A 32 1.58 20.78 7.57
CA LEU A 32 2.09 22.15 7.47
C LEU A 32 1.58 23.05 8.60
N ASP A 33 0.29 22.97 8.95
CA ASP A 33 -0.28 23.69 10.11
C ASP A 33 0.38 23.23 11.43
N SER A 34 0.70 21.95 11.53
CA SER A 34 1.39 21.41 12.72
C SER A 34 2.82 21.90 12.81
N LEU A 35 3.55 21.88 11.71
CA LEU A 35 4.94 22.37 11.62
C LEU A 35 5.03 23.87 11.92
N GLN A 36 4.10 24.67 11.40
CA GLN A 36 4.02 26.08 11.70
C GLN A 36 3.82 26.33 13.22
N LYS A 37 2.98 25.55 13.88
CA LYS A 37 2.77 25.62 15.34
C LYS A 37 4.00 25.16 16.13
N MET A 38 4.85 24.33 15.55
CA MET A 38 6.14 23.93 16.12
C MET A 38 7.24 24.97 15.91
N GLY A 39 6.96 26.08 15.19
CA GLY A 39 7.89 27.17 14.96
C GLY A 39 8.66 27.11 13.64
N PHE A 40 8.34 26.17 12.74
CA PHE A 40 9.00 26.12 11.42
C PHE A 40 8.48 27.23 10.51
N ALA A 41 9.40 28.00 9.93
CA ALA A 41 9.10 28.99 8.89
C ALA A 41 9.28 28.32 7.52
N LEU A 42 8.17 28.10 6.81
CA LEU A 42 8.13 27.36 5.55
C LEU A 42 7.62 28.23 4.41
N THR A 43 8.29 28.15 3.25
CA THR A 43 7.72 28.61 1.98
C THR A 43 7.27 27.39 1.19
N VAL A 44 5.97 27.29 0.95
CA VAL A 44 5.36 26.13 0.28
C VAL A 44 4.79 26.57 -1.05
N ASN A 45 5.27 25.94 -2.13
CA ASN A 45 4.78 26.16 -3.49
C ASN A 45 4.02 24.90 -3.95
N VAL A 46 2.82 25.08 -4.46
CA VAL A 46 1.97 23.98 -4.94
C VAL A 46 1.79 24.10 -6.45
N TYR A 47 2.07 23.01 -7.15
CA TYR A 47 1.99 22.95 -8.61
C TYR A 47 1.04 21.84 -9.04
N ASP A 48 0.26 22.10 -10.08
CA ASP A 48 -0.52 21.07 -10.77
C ASP A 48 0.23 20.60 -12.01
N SER A 49 0.70 19.36 -11.97
CA SER A 49 1.37 18.70 -13.11
C SER A 49 0.39 17.95 -14.02
N ASN A 50 -0.91 17.97 -13.73
CA ASN A 50 -1.92 17.12 -14.39
C ASN A 50 -1.52 15.63 -14.48
N GLY A 51 -0.63 15.16 -13.56
CA GLY A 51 -0.12 13.79 -13.56
C GLY A 51 0.63 13.39 -14.85
N SER A 52 1.14 14.35 -15.61
CA SER A 52 1.70 14.14 -16.95
C SER A 52 3.10 14.72 -17.12
N VAL A 53 3.88 14.12 -18.05
CA VAL A 53 5.19 14.64 -18.45
C VAL A 53 5.07 16.06 -19.03
N GLN A 54 3.98 16.34 -19.78
CA GLN A 54 3.73 17.67 -20.33
C GLN A 54 3.49 18.73 -19.25
N GLY A 55 2.71 18.38 -18.21
CA GLY A 55 2.49 19.24 -17.06
C GLY A 55 3.79 19.54 -16.31
N VAL A 56 4.66 18.54 -16.14
CA VAL A 56 5.99 18.73 -15.56
C VAL A 56 6.81 19.72 -16.38
N LYS A 57 6.87 19.56 -17.69
CA LYS A 57 7.59 20.50 -18.59
C LYS A 57 7.09 21.94 -18.43
N ALA A 58 5.78 22.14 -18.25
CA ALA A 58 5.20 23.47 -18.09
C ALA A 58 5.63 24.16 -16.78
N ILE A 59 5.83 23.40 -15.70
CA ILE A 59 6.24 23.94 -14.39
C ILE A 59 7.75 23.94 -14.17
N SER A 60 8.52 23.21 -14.98
CA SER A 60 9.97 23.01 -14.78
C SER A 60 10.83 24.28 -14.94
N SER A 61 10.29 25.32 -15.58
CA SER A 61 10.94 26.62 -15.70
C SER A 61 10.82 27.49 -14.43
N SER A 62 10.01 27.10 -13.45
CA SER A 62 9.79 27.87 -12.21
C SER A 62 11.06 27.90 -11.36
N GLU A 63 11.56 29.11 -11.09
CA GLU A 63 12.71 29.30 -10.18
C GLU A 63 12.39 28.84 -8.76
N ALA A 64 11.16 29.03 -8.29
CA ALA A 64 10.74 28.56 -6.97
C ALA A 64 10.77 27.02 -6.85
N LEU A 65 10.49 26.31 -7.95
CA LEU A 65 10.62 24.85 -8.00
C LEU A 65 12.09 24.41 -7.96
N LYS A 66 12.95 25.03 -8.74
CA LYS A 66 14.40 24.74 -8.82
C LYS A 66 15.13 25.03 -7.50
N ASN A 67 14.69 26.05 -6.78
CA ASN A 67 15.28 26.45 -5.50
C ASN A 67 14.63 25.79 -4.29
N SER A 68 13.78 24.79 -4.49
CA SER A 68 13.15 24.02 -3.40
C SER A 68 14.16 23.09 -2.74
N GLN A 69 14.15 23.01 -1.41
CA GLN A 69 14.95 22.04 -0.65
C GLN A 69 14.36 20.62 -0.76
N VAL A 70 13.05 20.53 -0.82
CA VAL A 70 12.31 19.26 -0.96
C VAL A 70 11.18 19.39 -1.96
N ILE A 71 11.03 18.40 -2.80
CA ILE A 71 9.91 18.27 -3.74
C ILE A 71 9.17 16.95 -3.44
N ILE A 72 7.88 17.01 -3.20
CA ILE A 72 7.02 15.85 -3.00
C ILE A 72 6.15 15.63 -4.23
N GLY A 73 6.36 14.57 -4.96
CA GLY A 73 5.67 14.28 -6.21
C GLY A 73 6.49 14.58 -7.46
N PRO A 74 5.87 14.50 -8.64
CA PRO A 74 4.49 14.08 -8.95
C PRO A 74 4.12 12.66 -8.55
N PHE A 75 2.80 12.33 -8.58
CA PHE A 75 2.33 11.00 -8.16
C PHE A 75 2.52 9.92 -9.24
N ALA A 76 2.37 10.29 -10.51
CA ALA A 76 2.54 9.36 -11.62
C ALA A 76 4.03 9.09 -11.88
N PRO A 77 4.48 7.81 -11.99
CA PRO A 77 5.90 7.47 -12.15
C PRO A 77 6.58 8.14 -13.35
N SER A 78 5.92 8.19 -14.50
CA SER A 78 6.47 8.83 -15.70
C SER A 78 6.66 10.34 -15.55
N ALA A 79 5.72 11.02 -14.89
CA ALA A 79 5.83 12.44 -14.57
C ALA A 79 6.91 12.67 -13.49
N PHE A 80 7.02 11.76 -12.53
CA PHE A 80 8.05 11.81 -11.49
C PHE A 80 9.46 11.69 -12.08
N ASN A 81 9.71 10.69 -12.94
CA ASN A 81 11.00 10.54 -13.62
C ASN A 81 11.32 11.76 -14.48
N ALA A 82 10.34 12.30 -15.21
CA ALA A 82 10.54 13.51 -15.99
C ALA A 82 10.90 14.74 -15.14
N LEU A 83 10.37 14.86 -13.91
CA LEU A 83 10.77 15.91 -12.97
C LEU A 83 12.18 15.69 -12.46
N SER A 84 12.51 14.48 -12.04
CA SER A 84 13.84 14.14 -11.53
C SER A 84 14.93 14.32 -12.59
N ASP A 85 14.60 14.23 -13.89
CA ASP A 85 15.53 14.52 -14.99
C ASP A 85 15.86 16.01 -15.14
N VAL A 86 14.93 16.87 -14.73
CA VAL A 86 15.10 18.33 -14.81
C VAL A 86 15.80 18.89 -13.56
N ILE A 87 15.48 18.35 -12.38
CA ILE A 87 16.06 18.79 -11.10
C ILE A 87 17.34 17.98 -10.84
N THR A 88 18.43 18.48 -11.31
CA THR A 88 19.76 17.81 -11.23
C THR A 88 20.59 18.23 -10.02
N ASP A 89 20.14 19.21 -9.23
CA ASP A 89 20.81 19.62 -8.00
C ASP A 89 20.63 18.55 -6.92
N ASN A 90 21.75 17.96 -6.49
CA ASN A 90 21.76 16.94 -5.45
C ASN A 90 21.35 17.45 -4.06
N ASN A 91 21.28 18.76 -3.86
CA ASN A 91 20.80 19.35 -2.61
C ASN A 91 19.25 19.38 -2.51
N THR A 92 18.56 19.19 -3.62
CA THR A 92 17.09 19.09 -3.63
C THR A 92 16.65 17.65 -3.48
N ALA A 93 16.03 17.30 -2.36
CA ALA A 93 15.43 15.96 -2.16
C ALA A 93 14.13 15.83 -2.96
N ILE A 94 14.00 14.77 -3.76
CA ILE A 94 12.81 14.51 -4.58
C ILE A 94 12.16 13.21 -4.10
N LEU A 95 10.96 13.31 -3.58
CA LEU A 95 10.25 12.20 -2.92
C LEU A 95 9.10 11.69 -3.79
N ALA A 96 9.16 10.41 -4.21
CA ALA A 96 8.03 9.73 -4.87
C ALA A 96 7.01 9.29 -3.83
N PRO A 97 5.82 9.93 -3.75
CA PRO A 97 4.97 9.81 -2.57
C PRO A 97 4.10 8.54 -2.55
N LEU A 98 3.70 8.00 -3.69
CA LEU A 98 2.63 7.00 -3.77
C LEU A 98 2.98 5.76 -4.60
N SER A 99 4.01 5.81 -5.43
CA SER A 99 4.31 4.70 -6.34
C SER A 99 5.05 3.56 -5.64
N ASN A 100 4.55 2.35 -5.82
CA ASN A 100 5.25 1.09 -5.52
C ASN A 100 5.90 0.48 -6.78
N LYS A 101 5.80 1.15 -7.93
CA LYS A 101 6.52 0.78 -9.16
C LYS A 101 7.92 1.33 -9.10
N ASN A 102 8.85 0.68 -9.80
CA ASN A 102 10.22 1.17 -9.91
C ASN A 102 10.26 2.58 -10.52
N ILE A 103 11.09 3.41 -9.94
CA ILE A 103 11.45 4.75 -10.41
C ILE A 103 12.96 4.82 -10.61
N ASP A 104 13.43 5.82 -11.35
CA ASP A 104 14.85 6.03 -11.58
C ASP A 104 15.48 6.65 -10.34
N LEU A 105 16.10 5.81 -9.52
CA LEU A 105 16.77 6.24 -8.28
C LEU A 105 18.08 6.97 -8.57
N ARG A 106 18.30 8.07 -7.85
CA ARG A 106 19.52 8.88 -7.85
C ARG A 106 19.85 9.30 -6.41
N PRO A 107 21.01 9.89 -6.12
CA PRO A 107 21.39 10.27 -4.76
C PRO A 107 20.39 11.17 -4.04
N ASN A 108 19.66 12.02 -4.78
CA ASN A 108 18.65 12.93 -4.26
C ASN A 108 17.19 12.49 -4.53
N VAL A 109 16.98 11.29 -5.11
CA VAL A 109 15.66 10.77 -5.47
C VAL A 109 15.30 9.59 -4.58
N PHE A 110 14.18 9.69 -3.88
CA PHE A 110 13.76 8.71 -2.87
C PHE A 110 12.40 8.12 -3.20
N GLN A 111 12.35 6.79 -3.29
CA GLN A 111 11.10 6.07 -3.33
C GLN A 111 10.60 5.84 -1.90
N THR A 112 9.48 6.45 -1.54
CA THR A 112 8.97 6.46 -0.17
C THR A 112 7.94 5.37 0.11
N VAL A 113 7.56 4.59 -0.92
CA VAL A 113 6.74 3.39 -0.81
C VAL A 113 7.57 2.21 -1.30
N PRO A 114 7.75 1.14 -0.52
CA PRO A 114 8.52 -0.02 -0.96
C PRO A 114 7.91 -0.61 -2.23
N THR A 115 8.76 -1.07 -3.14
CA THR A 115 8.31 -1.77 -4.35
C THR A 115 7.55 -3.06 -3.99
N ILE A 116 6.74 -3.55 -4.93
CA ILE A 116 6.03 -4.84 -4.75
C ILE A 116 7.02 -5.95 -4.43
N GLU A 117 8.16 -5.99 -5.10
CA GLU A 117 9.20 -6.99 -4.86
C GLU A 117 9.75 -6.93 -3.44
N VAL A 118 10.07 -5.74 -2.93
CA VAL A 118 10.55 -5.53 -1.56
C VAL A 118 9.49 -6.00 -0.55
N GLN A 119 8.22 -5.69 -0.78
CA GLN A 119 7.12 -6.11 0.07
C GLN A 119 6.98 -7.63 0.09
N GLN A 120 7.01 -8.28 -1.07
CA GLN A 120 6.95 -9.74 -1.20
C GLN A 120 8.11 -10.43 -0.52
N ASN A 121 9.34 -9.96 -0.75
CA ASN A 121 10.54 -10.52 -0.12
C ASN A 121 10.53 -10.33 1.40
N SER A 122 10.00 -9.20 1.89
CA SER A 122 9.81 -8.98 3.34
C SER A 122 8.81 -9.96 3.94
N MET A 123 7.72 -10.28 3.22
CA MET A 123 6.75 -11.28 3.67
C MET A 123 7.35 -12.69 3.72
N ILE A 124 8.12 -13.08 2.70
CA ILE A 124 8.83 -14.35 2.68
C ILE A 124 9.80 -14.44 3.87
N SER A 125 10.61 -13.41 4.08
CA SER A 125 11.54 -13.34 5.22
C SER A 125 10.83 -13.40 6.57
N PHE A 126 9.69 -12.72 6.71
CA PHE A 126 8.86 -12.77 7.90
C PHE A 126 8.37 -14.19 8.21
N VAL A 127 7.90 -14.93 7.20
CA VAL A 127 7.45 -16.31 7.38
C VAL A 127 8.61 -17.21 7.81
N TYR A 128 9.78 -17.10 7.17
CA TYR A 128 10.96 -17.85 7.59
C TYR A 128 11.36 -17.61 9.03
N GLN A 129 11.39 -16.35 9.46
CA GLN A 129 11.84 -15.99 10.80
C GLN A 129 10.83 -16.36 11.88
N LYS A 130 9.56 -16.16 11.60
CA LYS A 130 8.52 -16.34 12.61
C LYS A 130 7.99 -17.76 12.71
N TYR A 131 8.07 -18.50 11.62
CA TYR A 131 7.48 -19.85 11.50
C TYR A 131 8.45 -20.82 10.81
N PRO A 132 9.66 -21.06 11.38
CA PRO A 132 10.71 -21.85 10.72
C PRO A 132 10.29 -23.29 10.44
N ASP A 133 9.43 -23.88 11.28
CA ASP A 133 8.97 -25.26 11.19
C ASP A 133 7.56 -25.42 10.58
N ALA A 134 7.03 -24.35 9.97
CA ALA A 134 5.69 -24.39 9.41
C ALA A 134 5.62 -25.27 8.16
N ASN A 135 4.52 -26.00 8.03
CA ASN A 135 4.16 -26.62 6.76
C ASN A 135 3.61 -25.57 5.80
N ILE A 136 4.30 -25.34 4.71
CA ILE A 136 3.92 -24.36 3.69
C ILE A 136 3.09 -25.03 2.61
N VAL A 137 1.91 -24.49 2.35
CA VAL A 137 1.00 -24.94 1.29
C VAL A 137 0.72 -23.78 0.35
N LEU A 138 0.83 -24.04 -0.95
CA LEU A 138 0.61 -23.05 -2.01
C LEU A 138 -0.67 -23.39 -2.76
N LEU A 139 -1.57 -22.42 -2.83
CA LEU A 139 -2.81 -22.51 -3.60
C LEU A 139 -2.92 -21.29 -4.51
N SER A 140 -3.02 -21.51 -5.80
CA SER A 140 -3.20 -20.44 -6.78
C SER A 140 -4.20 -20.81 -7.85
N ASP A 141 -4.82 -19.81 -8.44
CA ASP A 141 -5.54 -19.98 -9.69
C ASP A 141 -4.58 -20.05 -10.89
N ALA A 142 -5.14 -20.32 -12.07
CA ALA A 142 -4.34 -20.46 -13.29
C ALA A 142 -3.66 -19.16 -13.74
N LYS A 143 -4.13 -18.00 -13.29
CA LYS A 143 -3.61 -16.68 -13.64
C LYS A 143 -2.47 -16.24 -12.74
N SER A 144 -2.34 -16.85 -11.57
CA SER A 144 -1.37 -16.48 -10.53
C SER A 144 -0.15 -17.42 -10.49
N LYS A 145 0.23 -18.02 -11.61
CA LYS A 145 1.35 -18.97 -11.72
C LYS A 145 2.69 -18.37 -11.32
N ASP A 146 2.98 -17.16 -11.78
CA ASP A 146 4.25 -16.47 -11.49
C ASP A 146 4.45 -16.29 -9.97
N MET A 147 3.36 -15.97 -9.26
CA MET A 147 3.38 -15.86 -7.80
C MET A 147 3.65 -17.20 -7.13
N ASN A 148 3.04 -18.27 -7.66
CA ASN A 148 3.26 -19.62 -7.17
C ASN A 148 4.70 -20.10 -7.41
N GLU A 149 5.29 -19.82 -8.56
CA GLU A 149 6.68 -20.12 -8.88
C GLU A 149 7.65 -19.37 -7.96
N LYS A 150 7.39 -18.10 -7.69
CA LYS A 150 8.17 -17.31 -6.71
C LYS A 150 8.11 -17.92 -5.31
N LEU A 151 6.93 -18.33 -4.85
CA LEU A 151 6.77 -18.99 -3.55
C LEU A 151 7.45 -20.35 -3.53
N GLN A 152 7.32 -21.14 -4.57
CA GLN A 152 7.95 -22.47 -4.67
C GLN A 152 9.47 -22.38 -4.66
N SER A 153 10.04 -21.38 -5.36
CA SER A 153 11.49 -21.15 -5.34
C SER A 153 12.00 -20.64 -4.00
N SER A 154 11.14 -19.90 -3.27
CA SER A 154 11.47 -19.41 -1.93
C SER A 154 11.32 -20.49 -0.86
N PHE A 155 10.30 -21.35 -0.94
CA PHE A 155 10.02 -22.41 0.02
C PHE A 155 10.14 -23.78 -0.66
N LEU A 156 11.35 -24.32 -0.71
CA LEU A 156 11.67 -25.56 -1.47
C LEU A 156 10.84 -26.77 -1.06
N GLN A 157 10.38 -26.85 0.20
CA GLN A 157 9.54 -27.94 0.71
C GLN A 157 8.04 -27.61 0.67
N ALA A 158 7.64 -26.51 0.06
CA ALA A 158 6.23 -26.12 -0.06
C ALA A 158 5.46 -27.15 -0.91
N LYS A 159 4.23 -27.41 -0.48
CA LYS A 159 3.31 -28.32 -1.17
C LYS A 159 2.34 -27.51 -2.02
N SER A 160 2.49 -27.58 -3.33
CA SER A 160 1.50 -26.97 -4.24
C SER A 160 0.26 -27.85 -4.37
N VAL A 161 -0.89 -27.21 -4.38
CA VAL A 161 -2.20 -27.87 -4.61
C VAL A 161 -2.89 -27.23 -5.80
N ASP A 162 -3.45 -28.04 -6.68
CA ASP A 162 -4.03 -27.59 -7.96
C ASP A 162 -5.44 -27.01 -7.80
N ASN A 163 -6.09 -27.28 -6.66
CA ASN A 163 -7.44 -26.83 -6.41
C ASN A 163 -7.74 -26.74 -4.91
N VAL A 164 -8.79 -26.04 -4.57
CA VAL A 164 -9.20 -25.77 -3.18
C VAL A 164 -9.54 -27.06 -2.42
N GLN A 165 -10.08 -28.08 -3.10
CA GLN A 165 -10.46 -29.37 -2.51
C GLN A 165 -9.24 -30.18 -2.10
N GLY A 166 -8.10 -30.01 -2.76
CA GLY A 166 -6.84 -30.67 -2.46
C GLY A 166 -6.14 -30.19 -1.18
N ILE A 167 -6.50 -29.02 -0.66
CA ILE A 167 -5.81 -28.37 0.47
C ILE A 167 -5.66 -29.32 1.67
N GLN A 168 -6.75 -29.99 2.07
CA GLN A 168 -6.77 -30.81 3.29
C GLN A 168 -5.71 -31.92 3.27
N LYS A 169 -5.39 -32.48 2.09
CA LYS A 169 -4.36 -33.52 1.95
C LYS A 169 -2.93 -32.99 2.14
N ALA A 170 -2.71 -31.71 1.91
CA ALA A 170 -1.41 -31.07 2.06
C ALA A 170 -1.13 -30.58 3.50
N LEU A 171 -2.19 -30.47 4.34
CA LEU A 171 -2.07 -29.99 5.70
C LEU A 171 -1.49 -31.05 6.64
N VAL A 172 -0.76 -30.59 7.66
CA VAL A 172 -0.20 -31.42 8.74
C VAL A 172 -0.91 -31.04 10.04
N LYS A 173 -1.48 -32.02 10.74
CA LYS A 173 -2.38 -31.78 11.88
C LYS A 173 -1.68 -31.16 13.07
N GLU A 174 -0.47 -31.62 13.39
CA GLU A 174 0.31 -31.20 14.57
C GLU A 174 1.27 -30.03 14.27
N ALA A 175 1.19 -29.45 13.06
CA ALA A 175 2.04 -28.33 12.64
C ALA A 175 1.23 -27.03 12.46
N THR A 176 1.92 -25.89 12.49
CA THR A 176 1.39 -24.65 11.94
C THR A 176 1.43 -24.75 10.42
N ASN A 177 0.26 -24.65 9.80
CA ASN A 177 0.13 -24.65 8.34
C ASN A 177 -0.01 -23.21 7.85
N ILE A 178 0.92 -22.77 7.03
CA ILE A 178 0.80 -21.47 6.34
C ILE A 178 0.36 -21.76 4.92
N VAL A 179 -0.86 -21.31 4.60
CA VAL A 179 -1.46 -21.51 3.27
C VAL A 179 -1.40 -20.18 2.53
N PHE A 180 -0.47 -20.10 1.56
CA PHE A 180 -0.43 -18.99 0.63
C PHE A 180 -1.53 -19.16 -0.42
N VAL A 181 -2.41 -18.17 -0.49
CA VAL A 181 -3.48 -18.11 -1.49
C VAL A 181 -3.20 -16.95 -2.43
N SER A 182 -2.99 -17.26 -3.70
CA SER A 182 -2.65 -16.29 -4.76
C SER A 182 -3.75 -16.29 -5.81
N SER A 183 -4.59 -15.28 -5.82
CA SER A 183 -5.66 -15.08 -6.79
C SER A 183 -6.26 -13.68 -6.72
N ASP A 184 -6.71 -13.16 -7.86
CA ASP A 184 -7.56 -11.96 -7.96
C ASP A 184 -9.02 -12.32 -8.28
N ASP A 185 -9.36 -13.61 -8.32
CA ASP A 185 -10.72 -14.10 -8.54
C ASP A 185 -11.48 -14.20 -7.21
N VAL A 186 -12.51 -13.39 -7.07
CA VAL A 186 -13.34 -13.32 -5.84
C VAL A 186 -14.00 -14.65 -5.52
N VAL A 187 -14.43 -15.43 -6.54
CA VAL A 187 -15.10 -16.72 -6.33
C VAL A 187 -14.10 -17.74 -5.80
N PHE A 188 -12.91 -17.80 -6.42
CA PHE A 188 -11.83 -18.67 -5.98
C PHE A 188 -11.40 -18.33 -4.53
N LEU A 189 -11.21 -17.06 -4.22
CA LEU A 189 -10.85 -16.60 -2.87
C LEU A 189 -11.93 -16.94 -1.85
N SER A 190 -13.20 -16.70 -2.17
CA SER A 190 -14.32 -17.02 -1.29
C SER A 190 -14.40 -18.51 -0.95
N ASP A 191 -14.20 -19.38 -1.95
CA ASP A 191 -14.17 -20.83 -1.75
C ASP A 191 -12.95 -21.27 -0.94
N ALA A 192 -11.76 -20.73 -1.23
CA ALA A 192 -10.53 -21.01 -0.47
C ALA A 192 -10.69 -20.64 1.01
N ILE A 193 -11.16 -19.43 1.28
CA ILE A 193 -11.37 -18.92 2.64
C ILE A 193 -12.39 -19.80 3.37
N ARG A 194 -13.51 -20.13 2.75
CA ARG A 194 -14.55 -20.98 3.33
C ARG A 194 -14.02 -22.37 3.69
N ILE A 195 -13.28 -23.02 2.79
CA ILE A 195 -12.72 -24.34 3.04
C ILE A 195 -11.66 -24.30 4.13
N LEU A 196 -10.74 -23.32 4.10
CA LEU A 196 -9.72 -23.16 5.13
C LEU A 196 -10.33 -22.90 6.51
N TYR A 197 -11.35 -22.01 6.59
CA TYR A 197 -12.07 -21.69 7.82
C TYR A 197 -12.72 -22.94 8.44
N ASN A 198 -13.41 -23.74 7.60
CA ASN A 198 -14.05 -24.98 8.04
C ASN A 198 -13.03 -26.05 8.47
N THR A 199 -11.89 -26.15 7.77
CA THR A 199 -10.81 -27.10 8.03
C THR A 199 -10.03 -26.72 9.31
N ALA A 200 -9.88 -25.44 9.58
CA ALA A 200 -9.33 -24.95 10.85
C ALA A 200 -10.28 -25.19 12.04
N GLY A 201 -11.51 -25.67 11.81
CA GLY A 201 -12.49 -25.93 12.87
C GLY A 201 -13.01 -24.64 13.52
N LEU A 202 -12.84 -23.49 12.88
CA LEU A 202 -13.29 -22.21 13.41
C LEU A 202 -14.83 -22.18 13.45
N GLY A 203 -15.39 -21.83 14.61
CA GLY A 203 -16.83 -21.89 14.86
C GLY A 203 -17.37 -23.29 15.22
N LYS A 204 -16.51 -24.32 15.39
CA LYS A 204 -16.90 -25.68 15.79
C LYS A 204 -16.41 -25.99 17.22
N LYS A 205 -17.03 -26.99 17.86
CA LYS A 205 -16.65 -27.43 19.21
C LYS A 205 -15.28 -28.18 19.22
N THR A 206 -14.94 -28.83 18.12
CA THR A 206 -13.68 -29.59 17.96
C THR A 206 -12.68 -28.77 17.17
N PRO A 207 -11.44 -28.58 17.70
CA PRO A 207 -10.37 -27.92 16.95
C PRO A 207 -10.02 -28.68 15.67
N GLY A 208 -9.78 -27.95 14.59
CA GLY A 208 -9.26 -28.49 13.34
C GLY A 208 -7.75 -28.32 13.22
N TYR A 209 -7.31 -27.99 12.03
CA TYR A 209 -5.90 -27.71 11.76
C TYR A 209 -5.52 -26.29 12.21
N ASN A 210 -4.29 -26.09 12.69
CA ASN A 210 -3.77 -24.76 12.91
C ASN A 210 -3.36 -24.14 11.57
N ILE A 211 -4.17 -23.21 11.06
CA ILE A 211 -4.00 -22.62 9.74
C ILE A 211 -3.81 -21.10 9.87
N ILE A 212 -2.78 -20.61 9.19
CA ILE A 212 -2.57 -19.19 8.92
C ILE A 212 -2.69 -19.01 7.41
N MET A 213 -3.64 -18.19 6.98
CA MET A 213 -3.77 -17.82 5.57
C MET A 213 -2.82 -16.66 5.27
N ALA A 214 -2.12 -16.74 4.14
CA ALA A 214 -1.16 -15.73 3.72
C ALA A 214 -1.31 -15.41 2.23
N THR A 215 -0.81 -14.23 1.82
CA THR A 215 -0.60 -13.89 0.41
C THR A 215 0.63 -12.98 0.27
N LEU A 216 1.27 -12.97 -0.90
CA LEU A 216 2.33 -12.01 -1.23
C LEU A 216 1.80 -10.69 -1.81
N ASP A 217 0.54 -10.67 -2.24
CA ASP A 217 -0.14 -9.48 -2.74
C ASP A 217 -1.60 -9.49 -2.29
N LYS A 218 -1.99 -8.48 -1.52
CA LYS A 218 -3.39 -8.26 -1.15
C LYS A 218 -4.04 -7.35 -2.20
N GLY A 219 -4.51 -7.94 -3.29
CA GLY A 219 -5.29 -7.26 -4.31
C GLY A 219 -6.68 -6.80 -3.82
N ASP A 220 -7.36 -6.00 -4.65
CA ASP A 220 -8.71 -5.45 -4.34
C ASP A 220 -9.76 -6.57 -4.16
N ALA A 221 -9.53 -7.77 -4.70
CA ALA A 221 -10.43 -8.92 -4.56
C ALA A 221 -10.67 -9.33 -3.10
N TYR A 222 -9.68 -9.17 -2.23
CA TYR A 222 -9.82 -9.45 -0.79
C TYR A 222 -10.73 -8.47 -0.05
N ASP A 223 -10.95 -7.28 -0.60
CA ASP A 223 -11.83 -6.25 -0.03
C ASP A 223 -13.26 -6.29 -0.62
N HIS A 224 -13.55 -7.28 -1.48
CA HIS A 224 -14.88 -7.47 -2.05
C HIS A 224 -15.91 -7.87 -0.97
N SER A 225 -17.15 -7.40 -1.10
CA SER A 225 -18.23 -7.62 -0.12
C SER A 225 -18.57 -9.10 0.13
N SER A 226 -18.26 -10.00 -0.81
CA SER A 226 -18.44 -11.45 -0.66
C SER A 226 -17.37 -12.12 0.20
N ILE A 227 -16.27 -11.43 0.50
CA ILE A 227 -15.18 -11.96 1.32
C ILE A 227 -15.48 -11.70 2.80
N SER A 228 -15.48 -12.77 3.61
CA SER A 228 -15.76 -12.67 5.04
C SER A 228 -14.55 -12.19 5.83
N ASN A 229 -14.61 -10.96 6.34
CA ASN A 229 -13.59 -10.41 7.25
C ASN A 229 -13.47 -11.21 8.56
N ILE A 230 -14.57 -11.82 9.03
CA ILE A 230 -14.57 -12.69 10.22
C ILE A 230 -13.74 -13.94 9.92
N ALA A 231 -13.90 -14.54 8.74
CA ALA A 231 -13.14 -15.70 8.34
C ALA A 231 -11.66 -15.38 8.13
N LEU A 232 -11.35 -14.26 7.47
CA LEU A 232 -9.97 -13.78 7.32
C LEU A 232 -9.29 -13.55 8.67
N SER A 233 -9.98 -12.90 9.62
CA SER A 233 -9.49 -12.68 10.98
C SER A 233 -9.26 -13.99 11.72
N GLY A 234 -10.21 -14.93 11.64
CA GLY A 234 -10.08 -16.26 12.25
C GLY A 234 -8.91 -17.07 11.69
N LEU A 235 -8.65 -16.94 10.39
CA LEU A 235 -7.50 -17.54 9.70
C LEU A 235 -6.19 -16.76 9.90
N LYS A 236 -6.17 -15.72 10.72
CA LYS A 236 -5.00 -14.85 10.96
C LYS A 236 -4.39 -14.35 9.66
N PHE A 237 -5.24 -13.90 8.72
CA PHE A 237 -4.80 -13.51 7.38
C PHE A 237 -3.64 -12.52 7.43
N THR A 238 -2.54 -12.92 6.83
CA THR A 238 -1.25 -12.20 6.87
C THR A 238 -0.80 -11.83 5.46
N TYR A 239 -0.46 -10.57 5.26
CA TYR A 239 -0.03 -10.03 3.96
C TYR A 239 0.93 -8.87 4.15
N PRO A 240 1.79 -8.56 3.16
CA PRO A 240 2.66 -7.41 3.22
C PRO A 240 1.85 -6.12 3.04
N ALA A 241 2.16 -5.11 3.85
CA ALA A 241 1.52 -3.81 3.75
C ALA A 241 2.54 -2.68 3.85
N ALA A 242 2.50 -1.75 2.90
CA ALA A 242 3.34 -0.56 2.91
C ALA A 242 2.87 0.48 3.95
N ASN A 243 1.61 0.41 4.36
CA ASN A 243 1.02 1.35 5.32
C ASN A 243 0.78 0.64 6.65
N ARG A 244 1.18 1.30 7.74
CA ARG A 244 0.85 0.83 9.08
C ARG A 244 -0.62 1.11 9.39
N TYR A 245 -1.30 0.14 10.01
CA TYR A 245 -2.60 0.42 10.62
C TYR A 245 -2.44 1.41 11.78
N VAL A 246 -3.29 2.42 11.79
CA VAL A 246 -3.31 3.46 12.84
C VAL A 246 -4.63 3.30 13.60
N GLY A 247 -4.54 3.09 14.91
CA GLY A 247 -5.72 2.95 15.77
C GLY A 247 -6.57 4.23 15.80
N GLU A 248 -7.85 4.08 16.14
CA GLU A 248 -8.85 5.17 16.18
C GLU A 248 -8.48 6.34 17.12
N THR A 249 -7.63 6.10 18.10
CA THR A 249 -7.15 7.10 19.06
C THR A 249 -6.03 8.00 18.52
N ASN A 250 -5.62 7.83 17.24
CA ASN A 250 -4.57 8.67 16.65
C ASN A 250 -4.99 10.14 16.59
N PRO A 251 -4.18 11.08 17.12
CA PRO A 251 -4.51 12.52 17.15
C PRO A 251 -4.75 13.11 15.76
N PHE A 252 -4.09 12.58 14.70
CA PHE A 252 -4.31 13.01 13.33
C PHE A 252 -5.76 12.76 12.88
N ILE A 253 -6.34 11.58 13.22
CA ILE A 253 -7.74 11.25 12.88
C ILE A 253 -8.69 12.30 13.47
N SER A 254 -8.53 12.60 14.76
CA SER A 254 -9.36 13.59 15.44
C SER A 254 -9.21 14.99 14.82
N LYS A 255 -7.99 15.42 14.52
CA LYS A 255 -7.71 16.72 13.88
C LYS A 255 -8.29 16.77 12.46
N TYR A 256 -8.10 15.71 11.68
CA TYR A 256 -8.61 15.59 10.31
C TYR A 256 -10.14 15.65 10.30
N PHE A 257 -10.81 14.86 11.16
CA PHE A 257 -12.27 14.88 11.28
C PHE A 257 -12.81 16.24 11.71
N LYS A 258 -12.14 16.90 12.65
CA LYS A 258 -12.52 18.27 13.07
C LYS A 258 -12.47 19.27 11.92
N THR A 259 -11.46 19.13 11.03
CA THR A 259 -11.23 20.05 9.91
C THR A 259 -12.16 19.76 8.72
N TYR A 260 -12.23 18.48 8.30
CA TYR A 260 -12.88 18.09 7.05
C TYR A 260 -14.22 17.37 7.22
N LYS A 261 -14.64 17.06 8.48
CA LYS A 261 -15.89 16.35 8.81
C LYS A 261 -16.01 14.97 8.18
N MET A 262 -14.86 14.32 7.91
CA MET A 262 -14.75 12.97 7.37
C MET A 262 -13.53 12.28 7.93
N SER A 263 -13.52 10.95 7.90
CA SER A 263 -12.35 10.17 8.30
C SER A 263 -11.24 10.28 7.25
N PRO A 264 -9.95 10.33 7.67
CA PRO A 264 -8.84 10.38 6.73
C PRO A 264 -8.71 9.05 5.97
N SER A 265 -8.43 9.12 4.68
CA SER A 265 -8.03 7.97 3.87
C SER A 265 -6.55 7.62 4.11
N LYS A 266 -6.12 6.44 3.64
CA LYS A 266 -4.69 6.08 3.62
C LYS A 266 -3.81 7.12 2.91
N TYR A 267 -4.36 7.85 1.95
CA TYR A 267 -3.64 8.90 1.21
C TYR A 267 -3.50 10.18 2.03
N ALA A 268 -4.50 10.53 2.83
CA ALA A 268 -4.42 11.64 3.77
C ALA A 268 -3.37 11.38 4.86
N PHE A 269 -3.32 10.18 5.43
CA PHE A 269 -2.24 9.78 6.33
C PHE A 269 -0.88 9.92 5.64
N ARG A 270 -0.77 9.42 4.40
CA ARG A 270 0.47 9.50 3.64
C ARG A 270 0.93 10.93 3.39
N GLY A 271 -0.01 11.83 3.05
CA GLY A 271 0.27 13.25 2.87
C GLY A 271 0.79 13.90 4.15
N PHE A 272 0.18 13.58 5.28
CA PHE A 272 0.63 14.07 6.58
C PHE A 272 2.02 13.55 6.94
N ASP A 273 2.21 12.24 6.94
CA ASP A 273 3.45 11.60 7.40
C ASP A 273 4.64 12.02 6.53
N LEU A 274 4.48 12.00 5.21
CA LEU A 274 5.56 12.35 4.30
C LEU A 274 5.94 13.82 4.36
N THR A 275 4.96 14.71 4.51
CA THR A 275 5.23 16.15 4.66
C THR A 275 5.93 16.45 5.98
N MET A 276 5.50 15.82 7.08
CA MET A 276 6.17 15.93 8.38
C MET A 276 7.62 15.44 8.30
N ASP A 277 7.82 14.21 7.80
CA ASP A 277 9.14 13.60 7.71
C ASP A 277 10.10 14.41 6.81
N ALA A 278 9.61 14.87 5.66
CA ALA A 278 10.38 15.67 4.71
C ALA A 278 10.90 16.96 5.34
N VAL A 279 10.05 17.73 6.01
CA VAL A 279 10.44 18.99 6.65
C VAL A 279 11.36 18.73 7.84
N LEU A 280 11.06 17.77 8.70
CA LEU A 280 11.88 17.48 9.88
C LEU A 280 13.29 16.96 9.54
N ARG A 281 13.49 16.39 8.34
CA ARG A 281 14.82 15.94 7.89
C ARG A 281 15.64 17.02 7.19
N THR A 282 14.99 18.08 6.72
CA THR A 282 15.65 19.17 5.98
C THR A 282 15.87 20.44 6.82
N SER A 283 15.44 20.43 8.06
CA SER A 283 15.57 21.53 9.03
C SER A 283 16.83 21.47 9.90
#